data_6dcec5e65b6256b7614972247bca35f6
#
_entry.id   6dcec5e65b6256b7614972247bca35f6
#
_cell.length_a   1.000
_cell.length_b   1.000
_cell.length_c   1.000
_cell.angle_alpha   90.00
_cell.angle_beta   90.00
_cell.angle_gamma   90.00
#
_symmetry.space_group_name_H-M   'P 1'
#
loop_
_entity.id
_entity.type
_entity.pdbx_description
1 polymer ?
#
loop_
_entity_poly.entity_id
_entity_poly.type
_entity_poly.pdbx_seq_one_letter_code
_entity_poly.pdbx_strand_id
1 'polypeptide(L)'
;IIYHPEFSNQGGTRRKALTQSIDIMPTLLEMFDIQAPADVSGKSLMTTLGNDQKIRNSAIFGYFGSSCNITDGRYTYFRYPEKMSADGLYEYTLMPTRMTSRFSIEELAGATLSDPFSFTKGLKLLKLKPKVSEDGDPLEVQGMSFEETRSQLYDILKDPKQDTPLEDSNIVNYLLGDMYQHLKLCDAPEESFIRLKLKLIHGRNLETVQLELGRLFM
;
A
#
# COMPACT_ATOMS: atom_id res chain seq x y z
N ILE A 1 -9.81 -5.47 -16.40
CA ILE A 1 -9.85 -6.31 -17.63
C ILE A 1 -8.76 -5.79 -18.55
N ILE A 2 -7.89 -6.68 -19.03
CA ILE A 2 -6.82 -6.36 -19.98
C ILE A 2 -7.04 -7.24 -21.23
N TYR A 3 -6.91 -6.66 -22.40
CA TYR A 3 -6.83 -7.35 -23.68
C TYR A 3 -5.49 -7.09 -24.33
N HIS A 4 -4.83 -8.13 -24.82
CA HIS A 4 -3.60 -8.03 -25.59
C HIS A 4 -3.65 -8.99 -26.78
N PRO A 5 -3.33 -8.56 -28.01
CA PRO A 5 -3.43 -9.38 -29.22
C PRO A 5 -2.66 -10.71 -29.16
N GLU A 6 -1.45 -10.71 -28.58
CA GLU A 6 -0.63 -11.93 -28.43
C GLU A 6 -1.28 -13.00 -27.56
N PHE A 7 -2.17 -12.60 -26.64
CA PHE A 7 -2.88 -13.50 -25.73
C PHE A 7 -4.37 -13.63 -26.09
N SER A 8 -4.76 -13.30 -27.32
CA SER A 8 -6.16 -13.33 -27.77
C SER A 8 -6.80 -14.72 -27.64
N ASN A 9 -5.99 -15.79 -27.78
CA ASN A 9 -6.44 -17.18 -27.57
C ASN A 9 -6.78 -17.52 -26.12
N GLN A 10 -6.44 -16.65 -25.17
CA GLN A 10 -6.70 -16.78 -23.73
C GLN A 10 -7.80 -15.82 -23.25
N GLY A 11 -8.55 -15.25 -24.20
CA GLY A 11 -9.67 -14.36 -23.90
C GLY A 11 -10.67 -14.97 -22.90
N GLY A 12 -11.16 -14.17 -21.96
CA GLY A 12 -12.10 -14.61 -20.92
C GLY A 12 -11.48 -15.37 -19.75
N THR A 13 -10.17 -15.64 -19.75
CA THR A 13 -9.51 -16.28 -18.60
C THR A 13 -9.36 -15.32 -17.42
N ARG A 14 -9.41 -15.88 -16.19
CA ARG A 14 -9.11 -15.15 -14.96
C ARG A 14 -7.72 -15.53 -14.46
N ARG A 15 -6.92 -14.52 -14.14
CA ARG A 15 -5.61 -14.69 -13.51
C ARG A 15 -5.75 -14.55 -11.99
N LYS A 16 -4.97 -15.33 -11.24
CA LYS A 16 -4.97 -15.35 -9.78
C LYS A 16 -3.79 -14.60 -9.18
N ALA A 17 -2.76 -14.34 -9.98
CA ALA A 17 -1.58 -13.59 -9.53
C ALA A 17 -1.97 -12.18 -9.06
N LEU A 18 -1.39 -11.77 -7.93
CA LEU A 18 -1.63 -10.43 -7.37
C LEU A 18 -1.07 -9.36 -8.31
N THR A 19 -1.89 -8.35 -8.59
CA THR A 19 -1.56 -7.18 -9.41
C THR A 19 -1.91 -5.90 -8.67
N GLN A 20 -1.25 -4.80 -9.04
CA GLN A 20 -1.53 -3.46 -8.54
C GLN A 20 -1.62 -2.47 -9.70
N SER A 21 -2.26 -1.33 -9.50
CA SER A 21 -2.37 -0.29 -10.53
C SER A 21 -1.02 0.26 -11.00
N ILE A 22 0.00 0.25 -10.15
CA ILE A 22 1.39 0.63 -10.50
C ILE A 22 2.02 -0.27 -11.55
N ASP A 23 1.47 -1.46 -11.79
CA ASP A 23 1.97 -2.42 -12.78
C ASP A 23 1.57 -2.05 -14.22
N ILE A 24 0.59 -1.18 -14.38
CA ILE A 24 0.07 -0.78 -15.71
C ILE A 24 1.17 -0.08 -16.51
N MET A 25 1.87 0.86 -15.90
CA MET A 25 2.90 1.64 -16.58
C MET A 25 4.04 0.77 -17.11
N PRO A 26 4.74 -0.06 -16.29
CA PRO A 26 5.79 -0.93 -16.82
C PRO A 26 5.28 -1.98 -17.81
N THR A 27 4.01 -2.40 -17.71
CA THR A 27 3.39 -3.29 -18.70
C THR A 27 3.27 -2.59 -20.05
N LEU A 28 2.79 -1.35 -20.09
CA LEU A 28 2.69 -0.57 -21.32
C LEU A 28 4.07 -0.30 -21.91
N LEU A 29 5.06 0.04 -21.09
CA LEU A 29 6.43 0.24 -21.58
C LEU A 29 6.99 -1.02 -22.25
N GLU A 30 6.80 -2.20 -21.62
CA GLU A 30 7.24 -3.47 -22.22
C GLU A 30 6.50 -3.80 -23.52
N MET A 31 5.20 -3.49 -23.62
CA MET A 31 4.45 -3.66 -24.89
C MET A 31 5.00 -2.83 -26.05
N PHE A 32 5.72 -1.76 -25.78
CA PHE A 32 6.36 -0.90 -26.78
C PHE A 32 7.88 -1.08 -26.82
N ASP A 33 8.43 -2.15 -26.27
CA ASP A 33 9.87 -2.43 -26.19
C ASP A 33 10.67 -1.28 -25.52
N ILE A 34 10.04 -0.57 -24.61
CA ILE A 34 10.67 0.51 -23.84
C ILE A 34 11.06 -0.01 -22.46
N GLN A 35 12.33 0.15 -22.10
CA GLN A 35 12.80 -0.21 -20.77
C GLN A 35 12.19 0.72 -19.70
N ALA A 36 11.59 0.13 -18.66
CA ALA A 36 11.07 0.89 -17.53
C ALA A 36 12.22 1.59 -16.77
N PRO A 37 12.03 2.86 -16.37
CA PRO A 37 12.99 3.56 -15.51
C PRO A 37 13.24 2.81 -14.19
N ALA A 38 14.43 2.96 -13.62
CA ALA A 38 14.85 2.23 -12.41
C ALA A 38 14.05 2.62 -11.15
N ASP A 39 13.41 3.77 -11.16
CA ASP A 39 12.56 4.29 -10.08
C ASP A 39 11.09 3.82 -10.17
N VAL A 40 10.76 2.96 -11.13
CA VAL A 40 9.43 2.36 -11.27
C VAL A 40 9.32 1.15 -10.34
N SER A 41 8.42 1.23 -9.37
CA SER A 41 8.17 0.15 -8.40
C SER A 41 7.21 -0.94 -8.91
N GLY A 42 6.42 -0.65 -9.96
CA GLY A 42 5.53 -1.60 -10.60
C GLY A 42 6.27 -2.70 -11.35
N LYS A 43 5.61 -3.81 -11.61
CA LYS A 43 6.13 -4.95 -12.38
C LYS A 43 5.25 -5.21 -13.58
N SER A 44 5.86 -5.50 -14.73
CA SER A 44 5.09 -5.82 -15.92
C SER A 44 4.18 -7.04 -15.72
N LEU A 45 2.97 -6.94 -16.27
CA LEU A 45 1.96 -7.99 -16.25
C LEU A 45 2.08 -8.97 -17.43
N MET A 46 3.03 -8.79 -18.35
CA MET A 46 3.10 -9.62 -19.56
C MET A 46 3.21 -11.11 -19.24
N THR A 47 4.03 -11.51 -18.29
CA THR A 47 4.13 -12.91 -17.84
C THR A 47 2.87 -13.39 -17.12
N THR A 48 2.19 -12.52 -16.37
CA THR A 48 0.90 -12.83 -15.75
C THR A 48 -0.18 -13.02 -16.80
N LEU A 49 -0.24 -12.19 -17.83
CA LEU A 49 -1.17 -12.31 -18.95
C LEU A 49 -0.98 -13.64 -19.69
N GLY A 50 0.26 -14.04 -19.93
CA GLY A 50 0.59 -15.26 -20.66
C GLY A 50 0.23 -16.54 -19.89
N ASN A 51 0.68 -16.67 -18.65
CA ASN A 51 0.64 -17.95 -17.93
C ASN A 51 0.30 -17.84 -16.43
N ASP A 52 -0.29 -16.73 -16.01
CA ASP A 52 -0.63 -16.48 -14.59
C ASP A 52 0.60 -16.48 -13.65
N GLN A 53 1.77 -16.11 -14.18
CA GLN A 53 2.98 -16.08 -13.37
C GLN A 53 2.86 -15.07 -12.24
N LYS A 54 3.20 -15.51 -11.04
CA LYS A 54 3.22 -14.68 -9.84
C LYS A 54 4.36 -13.67 -9.91
N ILE A 55 4.04 -12.39 -9.88
CA ILE A 55 5.01 -11.29 -9.90
C ILE A 55 5.29 -10.69 -8.52
N ARG A 56 4.44 -10.99 -7.52
CA ARG A 56 4.62 -10.58 -6.12
C ARG A 56 3.97 -11.57 -5.16
N ASN A 57 4.46 -11.60 -3.92
CA ASN A 57 3.93 -12.47 -2.87
C ASN A 57 2.79 -11.80 -2.11
N SER A 58 2.86 -10.49 -1.93
CA SER A 58 1.86 -9.69 -1.23
C SER A 58 1.69 -8.33 -1.89
N ALA A 59 0.60 -7.64 -1.59
CA ALA A 59 0.28 -6.32 -2.09
C ALA A 59 -0.37 -5.48 -1.00
N ILE A 60 0.02 -4.20 -0.91
CA ILE A 60 -0.59 -3.23 0.01
C ILE A 60 -1.61 -2.37 -0.74
N PHE A 61 -2.64 -1.93 -0.02
CA PHE A 61 -3.66 -1.00 -0.51
C PHE A 61 -4.27 -0.23 0.67
N GLY A 62 -4.97 0.84 0.40
CA GLY A 62 -5.60 1.65 1.45
C GLY A 62 -5.92 3.05 1.00
N TYR A 63 -6.25 3.90 1.97
CA TYR A 63 -6.53 5.31 1.77
C TYR A 63 -5.63 6.17 2.62
N PHE A 64 -5.28 7.33 2.12
CA PHE A 64 -4.54 8.33 2.88
C PHE A 64 -5.28 8.67 4.17
N GLY A 65 -4.55 8.66 5.30
CA GLY A 65 -5.12 8.96 6.62
C GLY A 65 -5.93 7.84 7.28
N SER A 66 -6.29 6.79 6.54
CA SER A 66 -7.04 5.64 7.04
C SER A 66 -6.16 4.41 7.25
N SER A 67 -6.70 3.22 6.94
CA SER A 67 -5.97 1.97 7.05
C SER A 67 -4.92 1.79 5.97
N CYS A 68 -3.83 1.10 6.32
CA CYS A 68 -2.97 0.43 5.38
C CYS A 68 -3.28 -1.07 5.44
N ASN A 69 -3.64 -1.65 4.32
CA ASN A 69 -4.09 -3.03 4.24
C ASN A 69 -3.09 -3.85 3.44
N ILE A 70 -3.05 -5.15 3.68
CA ILE A 70 -2.18 -6.07 2.95
C ILE A 70 -2.92 -7.36 2.62
N THR A 71 -2.62 -7.93 1.45
CA THR A 71 -3.08 -9.26 1.08
C THR A 71 -1.97 -10.08 0.44
N ASP A 72 -1.96 -11.39 0.68
CA ASP A 72 -1.12 -12.38 0.00
C ASP A 72 -1.89 -13.16 -1.09
N GLY A 73 -3.17 -12.77 -1.33
CA GLY A 73 -4.09 -13.43 -2.26
C GLY A 73 -4.98 -14.48 -1.61
N ARG A 74 -4.68 -14.89 -0.37
CA ARG A 74 -5.55 -15.71 0.46
C ARG A 74 -6.01 -14.96 1.69
N TYR A 75 -5.09 -14.39 2.43
CA TYR A 75 -5.39 -13.61 3.62
C TYR A 75 -5.35 -12.14 3.30
N THR A 76 -6.28 -11.38 3.89
CA THR A 76 -6.29 -9.91 3.83
C THR A 76 -6.34 -9.38 5.24
N TYR A 77 -5.41 -8.51 5.59
CA TYR A 77 -5.35 -7.86 6.88
C TYR A 77 -5.53 -6.35 6.72
N PHE A 78 -6.53 -5.83 7.41
CA PHE A 78 -6.82 -4.40 7.51
C PHE A 78 -6.13 -3.84 8.75
N ARG A 79 -5.12 -3.00 8.56
CA ARG A 79 -4.41 -2.37 9.67
C ARG A 79 -4.85 -0.92 9.82
N TYR A 80 -5.65 -0.65 10.82
CA TYR A 80 -6.07 0.70 11.19
C TYR A 80 -5.10 1.33 12.19
N PRO A 81 -4.91 2.69 12.16
CA PRO A 81 -4.31 3.41 13.27
C PRO A 81 -5.21 3.31 14.51
N GLU A 82 -4.65 3.50 15.70
CA GLU A 82 -5.45 3.48 16.93
C GLU A 82 -6.48 4.61 17.01
N LYS A 83 -6.12 5.75 16.42
CA LYS A 83 -6.98 6.93 16.33
C LYS A 83 -6.98 7.38 14.87
N MET A 84 -8.15 7.69 14.37
CA MET A 84 -8.33 8.21 13.00
C MET A 84 -8.05 9.72 12.90
N SER A 85 -7.46 10.34 13.93
CA SER A 85 -7.06 11.74 13.91
C SER A 85 -5.96 12.04 12.88
N ALA A 86 -5.80 13.30 12.53
CA ALA A 86 -4.72 13.79 11.67
C ALA A 86 -3.35 13.86 12.36
N ASP A 87 -3.26 13.47 13.64
CA ASP A 87 -2.02 13.51 14.38
C ASP A 87 -0.94 12.60 13.76
N GLY A 88 0.22 13.19 13.47
CA GLY A 88 1.32 12.47 12.82
C GLY A 88 1.06 12.14 11.34
N LEU A 89 0.03 12.71 10.72
CA LEU A 89 -0.24 12.59 9.29
C LEU A 89 0.26 13.82 8.56
N TYR A 90 0.91 13.62 7.40
CA TYR A 90 1.43 14.69 6.56
C TYR A 90 1.23 14.36 5.09
N GLU A 91 0.97 15.40 4.31
CA GLU A 91 1.03 15.35 2.85
C GLU A 91 2.45 15.71 2.39
N TYR A 92 2.96 15.01 1.38
CA TYR A 92 4.25 15.27 0.75
C TYR A 92 4.05 15.52 -0.73
N THR A 93 4.55 16.65 -1.24
CA THR A 93 4.34 17.02 -2.64
C THR A 93 5.50 17.82 -3.22
N LEU A 94 5.76 17.61 -4.51
CA LEU A 94 6.66 18.45 -5.32
C LEU A 94 5.93 19.65 -5.92
N MET A 95 4.60 19.65 -5.89
CA MET A 95 3.78 20.73 -6.46
C MET A 95 3.12 21.53 -5.33
N PRO A 96 3.02 22.87 -5.45
CA PRO A 96 2.32 23.71 -4.49
C PRO A 96 0.80 23.66 -4.68
N THR A 97 0.28 22.56 -5.15
CA THR A 97 -1.15 22.36 -5.44
C THR A 97 -1.56 20.92 -5.19
N ARG A 98 -2.83 20.70 -4.91
CA ARG A 98 -3.52 19.42 -5.05
C ARG A 98 -3.98 19.22 -6.50
N MET A 99 -4.47 18.04 -6.84
CA MET A 99 -4.93 17.75 -8.21
C MET A 99 -6.04 18.71 -8.69
N THR A 100 -6.91 19.15 -7.80
CA THR A 100 -8.11 19.94 -8.12
C THR A 100 -8.15 21.33 -7.47
N SER A 101 -7.20 21.65 -6.59
CA SER A 101 -7.19 22.90 -5.84
C SER A 101 -5.78 23.37 -5.52
N ARG A 102 -5.65 24.66 -5.19
CA ARG A 102 -4.42 25.22 -4.63
C ARG A 102 -4.43 25.07 -3.11
N PHE A 103 -3.25 25.02 -2.52
CA PHE A 103 -3.12 25.18 -1.07
C PHE A 103 -3.49 26.60 -0.67
N SER A 104 -4.17 26.75 0.45
CA SER A 104 -4.44 28.06 1.04
C SER A 104 -3.17 28.65 1.68
N ILE A 105 -3.20 29.94 2.01
CA ILE A 105 -2.09 30.61 2.69
C ILE A 105 -1.87 29.99 4.07
N GLU A 106 -2.94 29.64 4.76
CA GLU A 106 -2.93 29.03 6.09
C GLU A 106 -2.28 27.65 6.05
N GLU A 107 -2.57 26.84 5.04
CA GLU A 107 -1.95 25.53 4.84
C GLU A 107 -0.43 25.67 4.59
N LEU A 108 -0.06 26.66 3.77
CA LEU A 108 1.33 26.93 3.42
C LEU A 108 2.11 27.56 4.58
N ALA A 109 1.47 28.32 5.46
CA ALA A 109 2.11 28.94 6.61
C ALA A 109 2.74 27.93 7.58
N GLY A 110 2.16 26.72 7.67
CA GLY A 110 2.70 25.62 8.48
C GLY A 110 3.58 24.64 7.71
N ALA A 111 3.84 24.89 6.43
CA ALA A 111 4.60 23.98 5.59
C ALA A 111 6.10 24.01 5.91
N THR A 112 6.73 22.86 5.76
CA THR A 112 8.18 22.69 5.88
C THR A 112 8.72 21.94 4.67
N LEU A 113 10.04 21.93 4.49
CA LEU A 113 10.69 21.07 3.50
C LEU A 113 11.17 19.79 4.19
N SER A 114 10.75 18.66 3.65
CA SER A 114 11.28 17.35 4.06
C SER A 114 12.60 17.07 3.35
N ASP A 115 13.35 16.10 3.87
CA ASP A 115 14.44 15.50 3.10
C ASP A 115 13.89 14.79 1.86
N PRO A 116 14.72 14.63 0.81
CA PRO A 116 14.31 13.89 -0.39
C PRO A 116 13.96 12.44 -0.08
N PHE A 117 12.97 11.88 -0.76
CA PHE A 117 12.77 10.43 -0.84
C PHE A 117 13.65 9.84 -1.95
N SER A 118 13.88 8.54 -1.92
CA SER A 118 14.72 7.84 -2.89
C SER A 118 14.28 8.08 -4.35
N PHE A 119 12.96 8.19 -4.58
CA PHE A 119 12.37 8.41 -5.90
C PHE A 119 12.29 9.88 -6.32
N THR A 120 12.61 10.84 -5.46
CA THR A 120 12.52 12.28 -5.80
C THR A 120 13.80 12.86 -6.39
N LYS A 121 14.81 12.02 -6.68
CA LYS A 121 16.06 12.41 -7.36
C LYS A 121 16.79 13.58 -6.67
N GLY A 122 16.80 13.57 -5.34
CA GLY A 122 17.44 14.59 -4.51
C GLY A 122 16.61 15.87 -4.30
N LEU A 123 15.40 15.95 -4.83
CA LEU A 123 14.53 17.10 -4.61
C LEU A 123 13.82 16.98 -3.26
N LYS A 124 13.87 18.06 -2.48
CA LYS A 124 13.09 18.20 -1.26
C LYS A 124 11.62 18.39 -1.58
N LEU A 125 10.74 17.82 -0.74
CA LEU A 125 9.30 17.95 -0.90
C LEU A 125 8.75 18.97 0.10
N LEU A 126 7.65 19.60 -0.29
CA LEU A 126 6.82 20.35 0.62
C LEU A 126 6.10 19.34 1.53
N LYS A 127 6.29 19.49 2.85
CA LYS A 127 5.62 18.70 3.89
C LYS A 127 4.58 19.57 4.56
N LEU A 128 3.32 19.15 4.50
CA LEU A 128 2.16 19.89 4.99
C LEU A 128 1.34 19.01 5.93
N LYS A 129 0.61 19.65 6.84
CA LYS A 129 -0.48 18.96 7.54
C LYS A 129 -1.66 18.75 6.58
N PRO A 130 -2.38 17.62 6.66
CA PRO A 130 -3.58 17.44 5.85
C PRO A 130 -4.67 18.42 6.28
N LYS A 131 -5.63 18.68 5.39
CA LYS A 131 -6.87 19.33 5.79
C LYS A 131 -7.62 18.42 6.76
N VAL A 132 -8.22 19.05 7.76
CA VAL A 132 -9.04 18.35 8.76
C VAL A 132 -10.47 18.94 8.76
N SER A 133 -11.42 18.08 9.15
CA SER A 133 -12.77 18.50 9.48
C SER A 133 -12.81 19.28 10.81
N GLU A 134 -13.97 19.79 11.17
CA GLU A 134 -14.18 20.43 12.48
C GLU A 134 -13.91 19.48 13.65
N ASP A 135 -14.11 18.16 13.46
CA ASP A 135 -13.84 17.11 14.43
C ASP A 135 -12.37 16.69 14.48
N GLY A 136 -11.52 17.23 13.58
CA GLY A 136 -10.07 16.93 13.51
C GLY A 136 -9.71 15.73 12.67
N ASP A 137 -10.67 15.11 11.97
CA ASP A 137 -10.41 14.00 11.05
C ASP A 137 -9.87 14.50 9.70
N PRO A 138 -8.98 13.75 9.03
CA PRO A 138 -8.56 14.09 7.68
C PRO A 138 -9.75 14.17 6.73
N LEU A 139 -9.85 15.24 5.93
CA LEU A 139 -10.96 15.44 5.00
C LEU A 139 -11.07 14.36 3.93
N GLU A 140 -9.95 13.74 3.56
CA GLU A 140 -9.89 12.65 2.58
C GLU A 140 -10.68 11.41 3.01
N VAL A 141 -10.93 11.28 4.32
CA VAL A 141 -11.72 10.19 4.89
C VAL A 141 -13.10 10.64 5.37
N GLN A 142 -13.45 11.92 5.12
CA GLN A 142 -14.75 12.47 5.50
C GLN A 142 -15.88 11.71 4.79
N GLY A 143 -16.92 11.38 5.54
CA GLY A 143 -18.06 10.60 5.05
C GLY A 143 -17.88 9.08 5.15
N MET A 144 -16.72 8.60 5.59
CA MET A 144 -16.56 7.21 6.00
C MET A 144 -17.02 7.06 7.45
N SER A 145 -17.79 6.00 7.75
CA SER A 145 -18.06 5.62 9.13
C SER A 145 -16.86 4.88 9.69
N PHE A 146 -16.31 5.34 10.79
CA PHE A 146 -15.18 4.72 11.48
C PHE A 146 -15.59 4.01 12.77
N GLU A 147 -16.88 3.84 13.01
CA GLU A 147 -17.41 3.19 14.21
C GLU A 147 -16.89 1.77 14.39
N GLU A 148 -16.50 1.11 13.29
CA GLU A 148 -15.97 -0.26 13.27
C GLU A 148 -14.52 -0.36 12.76
N THR A 149 -13.72 0.68 12.86
CA THR A 149 -12.32 0.67 12.42
C THR A 149 -11.43 -0.18 13.32
N ARG A 150 -11.64 -1.48 13.28
CA ARG A 150 -10.77 -2.45 13.95
C ARG A 150 -9.84 -3.10 12.94
N SER A 151 -8.59 -3.30 13.36
CA SER A 151 -7.68 -4.12 12.57
C SER A 151 -8.20 -5.56 12.54
N GLN A 152 -8.44 -6.11 11.35
CA GLN A 152 -9.10 -7.40 11.15
C GLN A 152 -8.42 -8.22 10.07
N LEU A 153 -8.40 -9.53 10.28
CA LEU A 153 -7.87 -10.52 9.34
C LEU A 153 -9.00 -11.33 8.73
N TYR A 154 -8.91 -11.61 7.43
CA TYR A 154 -9.88 -12.43 6.70
C TYR A 154 -9.20 -13.46 5.80
N ASP A 155 -9.77 -14.67 5.67
CA ASP A 155 -9.44 -15.65 4.63
C ASP A 155 -10.39 -15.44 3.44
N ILE A 156 -9.98 -14.62 2.48
CA ILE A 156 -10.84 -14.23 1.34
C ILE A 156 -11.16 -15.38 0.36
N LEU A 157 -10.49 -16.52 0.48
CA LEU A 157 -10.85 -17.71 -0.30
C LEU A 157 -12.02 -18.47 0.33
N LYS A 158 -12.13 -18.46 1.67
CA LYS A 158 -13.21 -19.09 2.42
C LYS A 158 -14.38 -18.14 2.64
N ASP A 159 -14.07 -16.88 2.86
CA ASP A 159 -14.99 -15.80 3.13
C ASP A 159 -14.76 -14.61 2.17
N PRO A 160 -15.21 -14.72 0.90
CA PRO A 160 -15.01 -13.65 -0.10
C PRO A 160 -15.72 -12.33 0.26
N LYS A 161 -16.73 -12.38 1.13
CA LYS A 161 -17.48 -11.20 1.58
C LYS A 161 -16.85 -10.50 2.78
N GLN A 162 -15.89 -11.18 3.44
CA GLN A 162 -15.23 -10.66 4.64
C GLN A 162 -16.22 -10.38 5.79
N ASP A 163 -17.18 -11.30 5.97
CA ASP A 163 -18.21 -11.20 7.00
C ASP A 163 -17.72 -11.75 8.36
N THR A 164 -16.68 -12.63 8.35
CA THR A 164 -16.21 -13.35 9.54
C THR A 164 -14.70 -13.15 9.74
N PRO A 165 -14.28 -12.23 10.60
CA PRO A 165 -12.87 -12.03 10.93
C PRO A 165 -12.24 -13.27 11.55
N LEU A 166 -10.94 -13.51 11.27
CA LEU A 166 -10.13 -14.57 11.85
C LEU A 166 -9.27 -14.03 12.99
N GLU A 167 -9.05 -14.86 14.00
CA GLU A 167 -8.11 -14.63 15.08
C GLU A 167 -6.91 -15.59 14.93
N ASP A 168 -5.87 -15.15 14.18
CA ASP A 168 -4.61 -15.89 14.02
C ASP A 168 -3.43 -14.92 14.08
N SER A 169 -2.78 -14.88 15.23
CA SER A 169 -1.65 -13.99 15.48
C SER A 169 -0.42 -14.31 14.62
N ASN A 170 -0.23 -15.55 14.18
CA ASN A 170 0.91 -15.91 13.33
C ASN A 170 0.73 -15.35 11.93
N ILE A 171 -0.47 -15.49 11.36
CA ILE A 171 -0.80 -14.91 10.04
C ILE A 171 -0.74 -13.39 10.11
N VAL A 172 -1.29 -12.78 11.16
CA VAL A 172 -1.22 -11.32 11.37
C VAL A 172 0.24 -10.85 11.42
N ASN A 173 1.10 -11.51 12.21
CA ASN A 173 2.51 -11.13 12.33
C ASN A 173 3.27 -11.29 11.01
N TYR A 174 2.99 -12.34 10.24
CA TYR A 174 3.56 -12.54 8.91
C TYR A 174 3.16 -11.39 7.97
N LEU A 175 1.87 -11.07 7.87
CA LEU A 175 1.38 -9.99 7.01
C LEU A 175 1.87 -8.61 7.45
N LEU A 176 1.99 -8.36 8.75
CA LEU A 176 2.57 -7.12 9.26
C LEU A 176 4.06 -6.99 8.93
N GLY A 177 4.80 -8.11 8.95
CA GLY A 177 6.19 -8.15 8.50
C GLY A 177 6.32 -7.76 7.03
N ASP A 178 5.49 -8.33 6.16
CA ASP A 178 5.44 -7.99 4.74
C ASP A 178 5.01 -6.54 4.52
N MET A 179 4.00 -6.05 5.26
CA MET A 179 3.56 -4.64 5.19
C MET A 179 4.71 -3.68 5.55
N TYR A 180 5.46 -3.98 6.59
CA TYR A 180 6.64 -3.21 6.98
C TYR A 180 7.67 -3.14 5.84
N GLN A 181 7.95 -4.28 5.17
CA GLN A 181 8.88 -4.33 4.04
C GLN A 181 8.35 -3.51 2.84
N HIS A 182 7.07 -3.62 2.51
CA HIS A 182 6.46 -2.80 1.45
C HIS A 182 6.60 -1.31 1.73
N LEU A 183 6.27 -0.86 2.94
CA LEU A 183 6.40 0.54 3.32
C LEU A 183 7.85 1.02 3.27
N LYS A 184 8.79 0.17 3.70
CA LYS A 184 10.23 0.47 3.61
C LYS A 184 10.72 0.59 2.18
N LEU A 185 10.29 -0.32 1.29
CA LEU A 185 10.63 -0.28 -0.14
C LEU A 185 10.04 0.93 -0.86
N CYS A 186 8.90 1.42 -0.40
CA CYS A 186 8.27 2.65 -0.91
C CYS A 186 8.83 3.91 -0.25
N ASP A 187 9.85 3.80 0.60
CA ASP A 187 10.44 4.93 1.33
C ASP A 187 9.41 5.72 2.15
N ALA A 188 8.46 4.99 2.76
CA ALA A 188 7.42 5.60 3.56
C ALA A 188 8.02 6.36 4.75
N PRO A 189 7.52 7.57 5.08
CA PRO A 189 8.06 8.37 6.16
C PRO A 189 7.84 7.71 7.53
N GLU A 190 8.73 8.03 8.48
CA GLU A 190 8.76 7.38 9.80
C GLU A 190 7.43 7.44 10.56
N GLU A 191 6.72 8.53 10.44
CA GLU A 191 5.39 8.70 11.06
C GLU A 191 4.36 7.69 10.59
N SER A 192 4.49 7.15 9.36
CA SER A 192 3.61 6.08 8.86
C SER A 192 3.80 4.79 9.67
N PHE A 193 5.04 4.44 10.01
CA PHE A 193 5.34 3.27 10.83
C PHE A 193 4.86 3.46 12.29
N ILE A 194 5.03 4.67 12.83
CA ILE A 194 4.56 5.01 14.19
C ILE A 194 3.04 4.92 14.23
N ARG A 195 2.34 5.56 13.28
CA ARG A 195 0.88 5.60 13.20
C ARG A 195 0.27 4.21 13.12
N LEU A 196 0.86 3.33 12.34
CA LEU A 196 0.41 1.95 12.15
C LEU A 196 0.98 0.99 13.21
N LYS A 197 1.78 1.48 14.17
CA LYS A 197 2.47 0.69 15.22
C LYS A 197 3.32 -0.46 14.66
N LEU A 198 3.96 -0.25 13.50
CA LEU A 198 4.79 -1.28 12.87
C LEU A 198 6.19 -1.38 13.48
N LYS A 199 6.70 -0.34 14.14
CA LYS A 199 8.03 -0.35 14.81
C LYS A 199 8.14 -1.34 15.97
N LEU A 200 7.04 -1.61 16.67
CA LEU A 200 7.04 -2.52 17.82
C LEU A 200 7.24 -4.00 17.44
N ILE A 201 7.06 -4.34 16.17
CA ILE A 201 7.19 -5.71 15.67
C ILE A 201 8.67 -6.06 15.39
N HIS A 202 9.53 -5.05 15.26
CA HIS A 202 10.93 -5.20 14.82
C HIS A 202 11.92 -5.68 15.91
N GLY A 203 11.49 -5.89 17.14
CA GLY A 203 12.30 -6.46 18.21
C GLY A 203 12.54 -7.98 18.10
N ARG A 204 11.92 -8.67 17.14
CA ARG A 204 12.18 -10.07 16.81
C ARG A 204 12.78 -10.16 15.42
N ASN A 205 13.93 -10.76 15.30
CA ASN A 205 14.68 -10.94 14.05
C ASN A 205 13.78 -11.56 12.96
N LEU A 206 13.46 -10.81 11.92
CA LEU A 206 12.62 -11.26 10.78
C LEU A 206 13.13 -12.51 10.08
N GLU A 207 14.45 -12.75 10.12
CA GLU A 207 15.05 -13.98 9.61
C GLU A 207 14.54 -15.22 10.35
N THR A 208 14.29 -15.12 11.65
CA THR A 208 13.78 -16.22 12.46
C THR A 208 12.31 -16.53 12.14
N VAL A 209 11.50 -15.50 11.87
CA VAL A 209 10.07 -15.66 11.54
C VAL A 209 9.90 -16.23 10.12
N GLN A 210 10.70 -15.80 9.16
CA GLN A 210 10.66 -16.35 7.79
C GLN A 210 11.15 -17.79 7.72
N LEU A 211 12.15 -18.17 8.54
CA LEU A 211 12.64 -19.54 8.62
C LEU A 211 11.67 -20.49 9.32
N GLU A 212 10.94 -20.03 10.33
CA GLU A 212 9.92 -20.83 11.01
C GLU A 212 8.67 -21.05 10.14
N LEU A 213 8.23 -20.03 9.40
CA LEU A 213 7.07 -20.13 8.51
C LEU A 213 7.36 -20.86 7.21
N GLY A 214 8.57 -20.76 6.66
CA GLY A 214 9.00 -21.56 5.52
C GLY A 214 9.03 -23.08 5.81
N ARG A 215 9.11 -23.49 7.09
CA ARG A 215 9.00 -24.88 7.52
C ARG A 215 7.57 -25.38 7.77
N LEU A 216 6.61 -24.48 7.91
CA LEU A 216 5.20 -24.82 8.16
C LEU A 216 4.38 -24.98 6.87
N PHE A 217 4.91 -24.56 5.72
CA PHE A 217 4.22 -24.56 4.43
C PHE A 217 4.96 -25.39 3.35
N MET A 218 5.97 -26.17 3.72
CA MET A 218 6.50 -27.31 2.95
C MET A 218 5.91 -28.61 3.48
#